data_c2c22c4f4824a313b6bc4f81cb79c2c5
#
_entry.id   c2c22c4f4824a313b6bc4f81cb79c2c5
#
_cell.length_a   1.000
_cell.length_b   1.000
_cell.length_c   1.000
_cell.angle_alpha   90.00
_cell.angle_beta   90.00
_cell.angle_gamma   90.00
#
_symmetry.space_group_name_H-M   'P 1'
#
loop_
_entity.id
_entity.type
_entity.pdbx_description
1 polymer ?
#
loop_
_entity_poly.entity_id
_entity_poly.type
_entity_poly.pdbx_seq_one_letter_code
_entity_poly.pdbx_strand_id
1 'polypeptide(L)'
;GVVAWTGENAETFVGLYLSQFPVGTIPAKLTFKAAADSNSVWMIVSGTFGERRLNLRRPETLPYIVANKDWVPVEYNGNTTAGSPLDFSVYLDAPAGKYGPVIINRDGHFSFRDAPGKRIRFFGPNLVGTANYLDKALADDFVTKATRLGYNTVRFHHFDNGLIDPNASDSLTFDPKALDQFDYLFAELKKHGIYSCLDLYASRELKPGDNIKELEGRSSPEKFILKRLIPISESAMDNWKEFARRLLTHRNPYTGLTYAEDPALYALNLVNENPLVITWQGWDPALIPLFEERYVEYLKEKGLDTPENRASRGGLFIEFLNDLQIRSIEEQKRFLKDELKLTALVTDLNMTSKFTLNSAREHLDFVDNHQYWDHPMFPVAAWQM
;
A
#
# COMPACT_ATOMS: atom_id res chain seq x y z
N GLY A 1 8.19 -22.86 15.37
CA GLY A 1 9.28 -22.36 14.51
C GLY A 1 10.33 -21.64 15.34
N VAL A 2 11.55 -21.65 14.87
CA VAL A 2 12.65 -20.88 15.46
C VAL A 2 12.77 -19.59 14.66
N VAL A 3 12.68 -18.46 15.33
CA VAL A 3 12.99 -17.18 14.72
C VAL A 3 14.34 -16.75 15.28
N ALA A 4 15.34 -16.65 14.43
CA ALA A 4 16.61 -16.03 14.76
C ALA A 4 16.62 -14.60 14.21
N TRP A 5 16.79 -13.62 15.08
CA TRP A 5 16.93 -12.22 14.71
C TRP A 5 18.25 -11.67 15.26
N THR A 6 19.00 -10.99 14.41
CA THR A 6 20.23 -10.30 14.78
C THR A 6 19.97 -8.81 14.81
N GLY A 7 19.95 -8.21 16.01
CA GLY A 7 19.91 -6.75 16.17
C GLY A 7 21.31 -6.12 16.01
N GLU A 8 21.37 -4.81 15.91
CA GLU A 8 22.60 -4.02 15.74
C GLU A 8 23.66 -4.26 16.82
N ASN A 9 23.30 -4.84 17.97
CA ASN A 9 24.19 -5.15 19.09
C ASN A 9 24.63 -6.63 19.14
N ALA A 10 24.58 -7.37 18.05
CA ALA A 10 24.98 -8.79 17.95
C ALA A 10 24.23 -9.73 18.92
N GLU A 11 23.09 -9.34 19.46
CA GLU A 11 22.21 -10.23 20.22
C GLU A 11 21.30 -11.00 19.25
N THR A 12 21.37 -12.33 19.33
CA THR A 12 20.50 -13.21 18.56
C THR A 12 19.38 -13.69 19.46
N PHE A 13 18.14 -13.35 19.14
CA PHE A 13 16.96 -13.85 19.83
C PHE A 13 16.47 -15.11 19.14
N VAL A 14 16.31 -16.17 19.91
CA VAL A 14 15.75 -17.43 19.43
C VAL A 14 14.46 -17.69 20.21
N GLY A 15 13.32 -17.57 19.54
CA GLY A 15 12.01 -17.91 20.11
C GLY A 15 11.75 -19.40 19.97
N LEU A 16 11.38 -20.06 21.06
CA LEU A 16 11.01 -21.46 21.08
C LEU A 16 9.55 -21.62 21.50
N TYR A 17 8.82 -22.49 20.80
CA TYR A 17 7.50 -22.93 21.22
C TYR A 17 7.66 -23.97 22.32
N LEU A 18 7.16 -23.67 23.52
CA LEU A 18 7.36 -24.48 24.72
C LEU A 18 6.31 -25.55 24.95
N SER A 19 5.24 -25.57 24.18
CA SER A 19 4.22 -26.64 24.28
C SER A 19 4.79 -28.05 24.13
N GLN A 20 6.05 -28.16 23.67
CA GLN A 20 6.76 -29.44 23.48
C GLN A 20 7.68 -29.83 24.65
N PHE A 21 7.81 -28.98 25.69
CA PHE A 21 8.68 -29.26 26.82
C PHE A 21 7.89 -29.35 28.14
N PRO A 22 8.12 -30.36 28.99
CA PRO A 22 7.53 -30.40 30.32
C PRO A 22 7.87 -29.14 31.12
N VAL A 23 6.91 -28.61 31.86
CA VAL A 23 7.11 -27.45 32.73
C VAL A 23 8.28 -27.71 33.68
N GLY A 24 9.27 -26.81 33.71
CA GLY A 24 10.43 -26.90 34.59
C GLY A 24 11.65 -27.62 34.01
N THR A 25 11.60 -28.13 32.79
CA THR A 25 12.78 -28.77 32.16
C THR A 25 13.50 -27.79 31.20
N ILE A 26 14.82 -27.69 31.41
CA ILE A 26 15.71 -27.00 30.46
C ILE A 26 16.43 -28.11 29.66
N PRO A 27 16.16 -28.27 28.37
CA PRO A 27 16.81 -29.30 27.59
C PRO A 27 18.32 -29.02 27.45
N ALA A 28 19.14 -30.04 27.67
CA ALA A 28 20.60 -29.96 27.48
C ALA A 28 21.00 -29.80 26.00
N LYS A 29 20.06 -30.10 25.07
CA LYS A 29 20.25 -29.97 23.62
C LYS A 29 18.98 -29.41 23.01
N LEU A 30 19.07 -28.23 22.41
CA LEU A 30 17.99 -27.61 21.69
C LEU A 30 18.01 -28.12 20.24
N THR A 31 16.96 -28.87 19.84
CA THR A 31 16.73 -29.25 18.45
C THR A 31 15.50 -28.48 17.95
N PHE A 32 15.73 -27.57 17.03
CA PHE A 32 14.68 -26.73 16.50
C PHE A 32 13.89 -27.49 15.43
N LYS A 33 12.61 -27.73 15.68
CA LYS A 33 11.65 -28.23 14.68
C LYS A 33 10.50 -27.24 14.59
N ALA A 34 10.01 -27.00 13.39
CA ALA A 34 8.80 -26.21 13.20
C ALA A 34 7.62 -26.90 13.90
N ALA A 35 6.93 -26.21 14.80
CA ALA A 35 5.68 -26.67 15.40
C ALA A 35 4.51 -25.94 14.73
N ALA A 36 3.48 -26.71 14.34
CA ALA A 36 2.25 -26.21 13.73
C ALA A 36 1.09 -26.15 14.74
N ASP A 37 1.34 -25.68 15.98
CA ASP A 37 0.34 -25.65 17.03
C ASP A 37 -0.02 -24.20 17.41
N SER A 38 -1.33 -23.87 17.33
CA SER A 38 -1.87 -22.55 17.61
C SER A 38 -1.91 -22.18 19.11
N ASN A 39 -1.67 -23.13 20.02
CA ASN A 39 -1.68 -22.93 21.46
C ASN A 39 -0.29 -22.79 22.08
N SER A 40 0.71 -22.50 21.29
CA SER A 40 2.09 -22.44 21.72
C SER A 40 2.38 -21.19 22.55
N VAL A 41 3.01 -21.39 23.71
CA VAL A 41 3.48 -20.29 24.57
C VAL A 41 4.90 -19.93 24.13
N TRP A 42 5.15 -18.65 23.87
CA TRP A 42 6.49 -18.16 23.59
C TRP A 42 7.35 -18.10 24.84
N MET A 43 8.49 -18.70 24.80
CA MET A 43 9.51 -18.59 25.84
C MET A 43 10.78 -17.99 25.25
N ILE A 44 11.34 -17.02 25.95
CA ILE A 44 12.66 -16.49 25.68
C ILE A 44 13.66 -17.27 26.56
N VAL A 45 14.52 -18.05 25.94
CA VAL A 45 15.54 -18.85 26.63
C VAL A 45 16.86 -18.07 26.68
N SER A 46 17.40 -17.83 27.86
CA SER A 46 18.74 -17.27 28.02
C SER A 46 19.74 -18.28 28.61
N GLY A 47 20.73 -18.62 27.88
CA GLY A 47 21.82 -19.48 28.26
C GLY A 47 23.09 -19.05 27.53
N THR A 48 24.12 -19.88 27.59
CA THR A 48 25.30 -19.69 26.76
C THR A 48 25.27 -20.71 25.64
N PHE A 49 25.27 -20.23 24.40
CA PHE A 49 25.38 -21.08 23.22
C PHE A 49 26.65 -20.66 22.48
N GLY A 50 27.73 -21.42 22.65
CA GLY A 50 29.07 -20.97 22.27
C GLY A 50 29.49 -19.73 23.08
N GLU A 51 29.90 -18.66 22.38
CA GLU A 51 30.29 -17.38 23.01
C GLU A 51 29.10 -16.40 23.19
N ARG A 52 27.89 -16.80 22.85
CA ARG A 52 26.69 -15.93 22.89
C ARG A 52 25.82 -16.23 24.10
N ARG A 53 25.41 -15.18 24.80
CA ARG A 53 24.52 -15.27 25.95
C ARG A 53 23.08 -15.33 25.49
N LEU A 54 22.34 -16.39 25.88
CA LEU A 54 20.92 -16.57 25.67
C LEU A 54 20.19 -16.22 26.96
N ASN A 55 19.17 -15.35 26.91
CA ASN A 55 18.35 -15.02 28.07
C ASN A 55 17.02 -15.77 28.05
N LEU A 56 16.75 -16.58 29.08
CA LEU A 56 15.55 -17.36 29.28
C LEU A 56 14.61 -16.63 30.21
N ARG A 57 13.44 -16.27 29.73
CA ARG A 57 12.33 -15.84 30.59
C ARG A 57 11.29 -16.96 30.66
N ARG A 58 10.96 -17.40 31.87
CA ARG A 58 9.91 -18.39 32.07
C ARG A 58 8.54 -17.76 31.82
N PRO A 59 7.55 -18.53 31.34
CA PRO A 59 6.16 -18.03 31.17
C PRO A 59 5.58 -17.45 32.46
N GLU A 60 5.96 -17.99 33.60
CA GLU A 60 5.49 -17.54 34.93
C GLU A 60 5.95 -16.11 35.28
N THR A 61 6.98 -15.60 34.60
CA THR A 61 7.49 -14.22 34.79
C THR A 61 6.90 -13.23 33.81
N LEU A 62 6.15 -13.69 32.82
CA LEU A 62 5.40 -12.81 31.94
C LEU A 62 4.07 -12.45 32.61
N PRO A 63 3.60 -11.21 32.52
CA PRO A 63 2.28 -10.84 33.04
C PRO A 63 1.23 -11.55 32.16
N TYR A 64 0.90 -12.77 32.54
CA TYR A 64 -0.09 -13.59 31.86
C TYR A 64 -1.41 -13.50 32.63
N ILE A 65 -2.37 -12.81 32.03
CA ILE A 65 -3.72 -12.68 32.61
C ILE A 65 -4.54 -13.86 32.13
N VAL A 66 -4.88 -14.78 33.06
CA VAL A 66 -5.78 -15.91 32.80
C VAL A 66 -7.17 -15.56 33.32
N ALA A 67 -8.17 -15.96 32.57
CA ALA A 67 -9.57 -15.86 33.02
C ALA A 67 -9.76 -16.52 34.41
N ASN A 68 -10.30 -15.77 35.35
CA ASN A 68 -10.61 -16.21 36.69
C ASN A 68 -11.81 -15.40 37.26
N LYS A 69 -12.08 -15.50 38.53
CA LYS A 69 -13.22 -14.77 39.16
C LYS A 69 -13.09 -13.24 39.07
N ASP A 70 -11.89 -12.70 38.99
CA ASP A 70 -11.59 -11.26 38.92
C ASP A 70 -11.30 -10.76 37.50
N TRP A 71 -10.98 -11.67 36.59
CA TRP A 71 -10.67 -11.38 35.18
C TRP A 71 -11.58 -12.21 34.27
N VAL A 72 -12.60 -11.57 33.75
CA VAL A 72 -13.55 -12.21 32.83
C VAL A 72 -13.05 -12.12 31.41
N PRO A 73 -13.08 -13.19 30.60
CA PRO A 73 -12.78 -13.13 29.20
C PRO A 73 -13.72 -12.17 28.50
N VAL A 74 -13.18 -11.28 27.69
CA VAL A 74 -13.99 -10.48 26.78
C VAL A 74 -14.17 -11.30 25.50
N GLU A 75 -15.37 -11.80 25.28
CA GLU A 75 -15.74 -12.41 24.00
C GLU A 75 -15.95 -11.30 22.97
N TYR A 76 -14.89 -11.02 22.19
CA TYR A 76 -14.93 -10.05 21.13
C TYR A 76 -14.98 -10.76 19.77
N ASN A 77 -16.14 -10.72 19.14
CA ASN A 77 -16.36 -11.28 17.80
C ASN A 77 -16.22 -10.25 16.66
N GLY A 78 -15.73 -9.05 16.97
CA GLY A 78 -15.60 -7.96 15.99
C GLY A 78 -16.93 -7.26 15.65
N ASN A 79 -18.04 -7.63 16.31
CA ASN A 79 -19.35 -7.06 16.02
C ASN A 79 -19.75 -6.01 17.07
N THR A 80 -20.02 -4.81 16.60
CA THR A 80 -20.70 -3.78 17.41
C THR A 80 -22.20 -3.96 17.29
N THR A 81 -22.92 -3.94 18.43
CA THR A 81 -24.37 -4.02 18.43
C THR A 81 -24.97 -2.75 17.82
N ALA A 82 -25.90 -2.93 16.86
CA ALA A 82 -26.60 -1.83 16.23
C ALA A 82 -27.31 -0.93 17.24
N GLY A 83 -27.15 0.38 17.13
CA GLY A 83 -27.74 1.37 18.04
C GLY A 83 -27.12 1.43 19.43
N SER A 84 -26.05 0.69 19.71
CA SER A 84 -25.30 0.81 20.96
C SER A 84 -24.46 2.10 20.99
N PRO A 85 -23.93 2.53 22.16
CA PRO A 85 -23.03 3.69 22.23
C PRO A 85 -21.73 3.52 21.43
N LEU A 86 -21.38 2.31 21.01
CA LEU A 86 -20.22 2.02 20.16
C LEU A 86 -20.59 1.92 18.67
N ASP A 87 -21.84 2.12 18.30
CA ASP A 87 -22.29 2.18 16.90
C ASP A 87 -22.16 3.61 16.36
N PHE A 88 -21.11 3.85 15.61
CA PHE A 88 -20.82 5.17 15.01
C PHE A 88 -21.43 5.36 13.61
N SER A 89 -22.24 4.41 13.13
CA SER A 89 -22.87 4.49 11.81
C SER A 89 -23.70 5.75 11.59
N VAL A 90 -24.26 6.32 12.66
CA VAL A 90 -25.05 7.55 12.63
C VAL A 90 -24.24 8.78 12.16
N TYR A 91 -22.92 8.74 12.19
CA TYR A 91 -22.06 9.83 11.74
C TYR A 91 -21.70 9.72 10.26
N LEU A 92 -22.07 8.64 9.57
CA LEU A 92 -21.79 8.45 8.17
C LEU A 92 -22.88 9.08 7.30
N ASP A 93 -22.43 9.79 6.28
CA ASP A 93 -23.30 10.45 5.31
C ASP A 93 -23.57 9.55 4.10
N ALA A 94 -24.42 8.53 4.27
CA ALA A 94 -24.77 7.60 3.20
C ALA A 94 -25.75 8.22 2.18
N PRO A 95 -25.63 7.87 0.87
CA PRO A 95 -24.51 7.19 0.26
C PRO A 95 -23.27 8.10 0.11
N ALA A 96 -22.07 7.52 0.01
CA ALA A 96 -20.88 8.28 -0.35
C ALA A 96 -21.09 8.94 -1.72
N GLY A 97 -20.63 10.19 -1.85
CA GLY A 97 -20.81 10.97 -3.07
C GLY A 97 -22.13 11.74 -3.16
N LYS A 98 -23.04 11.67 -2.17
CA LYS A 98 -24.32 12.39 -2.21
C LYS A 98 -24.18 13.93 -2.28
N TYR A 99 -23.02 14.45 -1.90
CA TYR A 99 -22.69 15.89 -2.01
C TYR A 99 -21.76 16.20 -3.19
N GLY A 100 -21.75 15.31 -4.20
CA GLY A 100 -20.84 15.40 -5.34
C GLY A 100 -19.41 14.97 -4.98
N PRO A 101 -18.45 15.16 -5.92
CA PRO A 101 -17.06 14.84 -5.70
C PRO A 101 -16.44 15.59 -4.52
N VAL A 102 -15.45 14.97 -3.89
CA VAL A 102 -14.62 15.62 -2.89
C VAL A 102 -13.70 16.63 -3.56
N ILE A 103 -13.56 17.79 -2.93
CA ILE A 103 -12.70 18.89 -3.36
C ILE A 103 -11.80 19.35 -2.20
N ILE A 104 -10.74 20.09 -2.53
CA ILE A 104 -10.02 20.92 -1.56
C ILE A 104 -10.68 22.30 -1.55
N ASN A 105 -11.21 22.71 -0.41
CA ASN A 105 -11.83 24.02 -0.27
C ASN A 105 -10.78 25.14 -0.11
N ARG A 106 -11.24 26.39 -0.03
CA ARG A 106 -10.34 27.57 0.09
C ARG A 106 -9.45 27.56 1.33
N ASP A 107 -9.85 26.84 2.38
CA ASP A 107 -9.09 26.73 3.62
C ASP A 107 -8.10 25.54 3.61
N GLY A 108 -7.94 24.85 2.46
CA GLY A 108 -7.06 23.70 2.32
C GLY A 108 -7.60 22.40 2.95
N HIS A 109 -8.92 22.31 3.16
CA HIS A 109 -9.55 21.13 3.75
C HIS A 109 -10.37 20.36 2.72
N PHE A 110 -10.49 19.04 2.93
CA PHE A 110 -11.45 18.23 2.19
C PHE A 110 -12.88 18.70 2.48
N SER A 111 -13.63 18.90 1.42
CA SER A 111 -15.05 19.21 1.44
C SER A 111 -15.73 18.66 0.18
N PHE A 112 -16.91 19.08 -0.16
CA PHE A 112 -17.65 18.54 -1.29
C PHE A 112 -17.99 19.64 -2.29
N ARG A 113 -18.02 19.31 -3.58
CA ARG A 113 -18.37 20.27 -4.65
C ARG A 113 -19.72 20.94 -4.39
N ASP A 114 -20.74 20.14 -4.05
CA ASP A 114 -22.12 20.61 -3.89
C ASP A 114 -22.44 21.02 -2.44
N ALA A 115 -21.46 20.91 -1.53
CA ALA A 115 -21.52 21.37 -0.14
C ALA A 115 -20.12 21.85 0.34
N PRO A 116 -19.57 22.95 -0.23
CA PRO A 116 -18.18 23.36 0.02
C PRO A 116 -17.94 23.83 1.46
N GLY A 117 -18.95 24.19 2.23
CA GLY A 117 -18.86 24.49 3.64
C GLY A 117 -18.85 23.25 4.56
N LYS A 118 -19.16 22.09 4.03
CA LYS A 118 -19.17 20.83 4.80
C LYS A 118 -17.78 20.18 4.75
N ARG A 119 -17.00 20.34 5.81
CA ARG A 119 -15.70 19.71 5.96
C ARG A 119 -15.85 18.22 6.23
N ILE A 120 -14.95 17.41 5.63
CA ILE A 120 -14.80 16.00 5.95
C ILE A 120 -13.37 15.68 6.37
N ARG A 121 -13.21 14.73 7.29
CA ARG A 121 -11.95 14.06 7.62
C ARG A 121 -12.12 12.58 7.36
N PHE A 122 -11.22 12.01 6.60
CA PHE A 122 -11.24 10.60 6.28
C PHE A 122 -10.54 9.79 7.38
N PHE A 123 -11.19 8.71 7.80
CA PHE A 123 -10.68 7.75 8.77
C PHE A 123 -11.15 6.35 8.38
N GLY A 124 -10.21 5.42 8.19
CA GLY A 124 -10.54 4.06 7.77
C GLY A 124 -9.30 3.20 7.51
N PRO A 125 -9.50 1.92 7.20
CA PRO A 125 -8.44 0.95 6.98
C PRO A 125 -7.92 0.95 5.54
N ASN A 126 -6.72 0.34 5.37
CA ASN A 126 -6.28 -0.17 4.07
C ASN A 126 -6.75 -1.61 3.91
N LEU A 127 -7.26 -1.94 2.73
CA LEU A 127 -7.40 -3.33 2.26
C LEU A 127 -6.19 -3.66 1.40
N VAL A 128 -5.52 -4.76 1.69
CA VAL A 128 -4.26 -5.12 1.03
C VAL A 128 -4.37 -6.48 0.34
N GLY A 129 -3.93 -6.56 -0.91
CA GLY A 129 -3.87 -7.80 -1.68
C GLY A 129 -5.24 -8.48 -1.79
N THR A 130 -5.36 -9.70 -1.29
CA THR A 130 -6.59 -10.51 -1.39
C THR A 130 -7.78 -9.94 -0.61
N ALA A 131 -7.55 -9.06 0.37
CA ALA A 131 -8.64 -8.39 1.09
C ALA A 131 -9.46 -7.42 0.22
N ASN A 132 -8.97 -7.09 -0.98
CA ASN A 132 -9.72 -6.31 -1.96
C ASN A 132 -10.74 -7.14 -2.75
N TYR A 133 -10.73 -8.48 -2.62
CA TYR A 133 -11.52 -9.43 -3.40
C TYR A 133 -12.32 -10.36 -2.50
N LEU A 134 -13.20 -9.77 -1.71
CA LEU A 134 -14.08 -10.51 -0.81
C LEU A 134 -15.25 -11.13 -1.59
N ASP A 135 -15.68 -12.33 -1.21
CA ASP A 135 -16.99 -12.77 -1.65
C ASP A 135 -18.10 -11.87 -1.05
N LYS A 136 -19.29 -11.91 -1.65
CA LYS A 136 -20.37 -10.97 -1.29
C LYS A 136 -20.74 -11.01 0.18
N ALA A 137 -20.77 -12.19 0.78
CA ALA A 137 -21.12 -12.35 2.18
C ALA A 137 -20.07 -11.75 3.11
N LEU A 138 -18.79 -11.95 2.80
CA LEU A 138 -17.67 -11.32 3.54
C LEU A 138 -17.61 -9.82 3.32
N ALA A 139 -17.90 -9.34 2.10
CA ALA A 139 -17.99 -7.92 1.81
C ALA A 139 -19.10 -7.24 2.65
N ASP A 140 -20.29 -7.83 2.69
CA ASP A 140 -21.42 -7.33 3.50
C ASP A 140 -21.06 -7.28 5.01
N ASP A 141 -20.43 -8.33 5.52
CA ASP A 141 -19.99 -8.38 6.92
C ASP A 141 -18.91 -7.32 7.20
N PHE A 142 -17.91 -7.21 6.35
CA PHE A 142 -16.86 -6.19 6.45
C PHE A 142 -17.45 -4.79 6.44
N VAL A 143 -18.31 -4.48 5.46
CA VAL A 143 -18.90 -3.14 5.31
C VAL A 143 -19.80 -2.81 6.50
N THR A 144 -20.56 -3.79 7.02
CA THR A 144 -21.37 -3.62 8.22
C THR A 144 -20.51 -3.27 9.43
N LYS A 145 -19.40 -3.99 9.65
CA LYS A 145 -18.45 -3.72 10.72
C LYS A 145 -17.77 -2.37 10.56
N ALA A 146 -17.27 -2.07 9.37
CA ALA A 146 -16.63 -0.79 9.05
C ALA A 146 -17.57 0.40 9.29
N THR A 147 -18.83 0.27 8.87
CA THR A 147 -19.87 1.28 9.09
C THR A 147 -20.10 1.54 10.58
N ARG A 148 -20.25 0.49 11.38
CA ARG A 148 -20.47 0.61 12.83
C ARG A 148 -19.26 1.15 13.57
N LEU A 149 -18.03 0.88 13.09
CA LEU A 149 -16.81 1.48 13.61
C LEU A 149 -16.65 2.96 13.22
N GLY A 150 -17.54 3.49 12.38
CA GLY A 150 -17.51 4.88 11.91
C GLY A 150 -16.42 5.16 10.88
N TYR A 151 -15.90 4.12 10.21
CA TYR A 151 -15.00 4.32 9.09
C TYR A 151 -15.75 4.95 7.92
N ASN A 152 -15.21 6.04 7.40
CA ASN A 152 -15.80 6.77 6.28
C ASN A 152 -14.94 6.71 5.02
N THR A 153 -13.85 5.95 5.05
CA THR A 153 -13.02 5.64 3.88
C THR A 153 -12.42 4.27 3.98
N VAL A 154 -12.11 3.70 2.80
CA VAL A 154 -11.28 2.51 2.62
C VAL A 154 -10.28 2.81 1.52
N ARG A 155 -9.01 2.48 1.75
CA ARG A 155 -7.98 2.50 0.72
C ARG A 155 -7.81 1.10 0.15
N PHE A 156 -7.99 0.96 -1.15
CA PHE A 156 -7.67 -0.25 -1.91
C PHE A 156 -6.20 -0.22 -2.28
N HIS A 157 -5.43 -1.07 -1.62
CA HIS A 157 -3.98 -1.11 -1.72
C HIS A 157 -3.49 -2.47 -2.20
N HIS A 158 -2.47 -2.51 -3.06
CA HIS A 158 -1.97 -3.75 -3.67
C HIS A 158 -3.08 -4.61 -4.33
N PHE A 159 -4.12 -3.97 -4.84
CA PHE A 159 -5.18 -4.67 -5.58
C PHE A 159 -4.76 -4.95 -7.02
N ASP A 160 -3.89 -4.13 -7.58
CA ASP A 160 -3.52 -4.05 -8.98
C ASP A 160 -2.98 -5.37 -9.56
N ASN A 161 -2.33 -6.21 -8.75
CA ASN A 161 -1.86 -7.52 -9.18
C ASN A 161 -2.96 -8.59 -9.15
N GLY A 162 -3.78 -8.62 -8.10
CA GLY A 162 -4.87 -9.59 -7.95
C GLY A 162 -6.04 -9.37 -8.91
N LEU A 163 -6.12 -8.20 -9.54
CA LEU A 163 -7.11 -7.89 -10.56
C LEU A 163 -6.80 -8.53 -11.92
N ILE A 164 -5.55 -8.95 -12.15
CA ILE A 164 -5.12 -9.44 -13.45
C ILE A 164 -5.44 -10.93 -13.60
N ASP A 165 -6.00 -11.31 -14.76
CA ASP A 165 -6.18 -12.72 -15.12
C ASP A 165 -4.83 -13.44 -15.10
N PRO A 166 -4.64 -14.45 -14.25
CA PRO A 166 -3.36 -15.16 -14.14
C PRO A 166 -2.95 -15.85 -15.45
N ASN A 167 -3.92 -16.17 -16.32
CA ASN A 167 -3.70 -16.86 -17.60
C ASN A 167 -3.47 -15.90 -18.78
N ALA A 168 -3.68 -14.59 -18.58
CA ALA A 168 -3.42 -13.60 -19.62
C ALA A 168 -1.92 -13.47 -19.91
N SER A 169 -1.59 -13.15 -21.16
CA SER A 169 -0.21 -12.88 -21.59
C SER A 169 0.31 -11.51 -21.17
N ASP A 170 -0.58 -10.59 -20.80
CA ASP A 170 -0.31 -9.23 -20.37
C ASP A 170 -0.80 -8.97 -18.94
N SER A 171 -0.37 -7.88 -18.35
CA SER A 171 -0.80 -7.42 -17.03
C SER A 171 -1.91 -6.37 -17.10
N LEU A 172 -2.69 -6.36 -18.18
CA LEU A 172 -3.75 -5.38 -18.45
C LEU A 172 -5.13 -6.06 -18.58
N THR A 173 -5.16 -7.38 -18.76
CA THR A 173 -6.40 -8.16 -18.88
C THR A 173 -6.90 -8.54 -17.49
N PHE A 174 -8.10 -8.06 -17.14
CA PHE A 174 -8.69 -8.29 -15.82
C PHE A 174 -9.35 -9.64 -15.70
N ASP A 175 -9.22 -10.27 -14.54
CA ASP A 175 -9.99 -11.47 -14.16
C ASP A 175 -11.44 -11.05 -13.89
N PRO A 176 -12.43 -11.64 -14.60
CA PRO A 176 -13.83 -11.21 -14.45
C PRO A 176 -14.38 -11.45 -13.05
N LYS A 177 -13.91 -12.48 -12.34
CA LYS A 177 -14.35 -12.77 -10.97
C LYS A 177 -13.77 -11.77 -9.98
N ALA A 178 -12.47 -11.48 -10.10
CA ALA A 178 -11.82 -10.48 -9.26
C ALA A 178 -12.46 -9.10 -9.48
N LEU A 179 -12.76 -8.74 -10.72
CA LEU A 179 -13.43 -7.48 -11.05
C LEU A 179 -14.84 -7.42 -10.46
N ASP A 180 -15.65 -8.48 -10.55
CA ASP A 180 -17.00 -8.51 -9.92
C ASP A 180 -16.92 -8.35 -8.40
N GLN A 181 -15.96 -9.00 -7.74
CA GLN A 181 -15.76 -8.86 -6.29
C GLN A 181 -15.34 -7.44 -5.90
N PHE A 182 -14.45 -6.83 -6.68
CA PHE A 182 -13.99 -5.47 -6.49
C PHE A 182 -15.14 -4.46 -6.69
N ASP A 183 -15.91 -4.62 -7.76
CA ASP A 183 -17.09 -3.81 -8.08
C ASP A 183 -18.14 -3.87 -6.97
N TYR A 184 -18.43 -5.07 -6.50
CA TYR A 184 -19.43 -5.28 -5.44
C TYR A 184 -19.00 -4.62 -4.13
N LEU A 185 -17.75 -4.84 -3.71
CA LEU A 185 -17.22 -4.24 -2.48
C LEU A 185 -17.24 -2.71 -2.55
N PHE A 186 -16.82 -2.11 -3.67
CA PHE A 186 -16.88 -0.68 -3.88
C PHE A 186 -18.33 -0.14 -3.77
N ALA A 187 -19.28 -0.83 -4.39
CA ALA A 187 -20.68 -0.42 -4.36
C ALA A 187 -21.30 -0.50 -2.96
N GLU A 188 -21.01 -1.55 -2.21
CA GLU A 188 -21.50 -1.68 -0.83
C GLU A 188 -20.88 -0.63 0.09
N LEU A 189 -19.57 -0.34 -0.03
CA LEU A 189 -18.93 0.77 0.68
C LEU A 189 -19.64 2.09 0.39
N LYS A 190 -19.85 2.41 -0.88
CA LYS A 190 -20.58 3.61 -1.32
C LYS A 190 -21.97 3.71 -0.71
N LYS A 191 -22.75 2.66 -0.78
CA LYS A 191 -24.11 2.59 -0.24
C LYS A 191 -24.16 2.93 1.24
N HIS A 192 -23.13 2.56 2.01
CA HIS A 192 -23.03 2.80 3.45
C HIS A 192 -22.32 4.11 3.83
N GLY A 193 -22.00 4.97 2.87
CA GLY A 193 -21.37 6.27 3.13
C GLY A 193 -19.85 6.21 3.29
N ILE A 194 -19.22 5.12 2.87
CA ILE A 194 -17.78 4.92 2.94
C ILE A 194 -17.18 5.24 1.56
N TYR A 195 -16.28 6.22 1.53
CA TYR A 195 -15.55 6.64 0.34
C TYR A 195 -14.38 5.71 0.04
N SER A 196 -13.93 5.69 -1.20
CA SER A 196 -12.80 4.85 -1.63
C SER A 196 -11.62 5.69 -2.11
N CYS A 197 -10.41 5.22 -1.77
CA CYS A 197 -9.14 5.69 -2.32
C CYS A 197 -8.46 4.51 -3.03
N LEU A 198 -7.92 4.70 -4.23
CA LEU A 198 -7.26 3.65 -5.01
C LEU A 198 -5.78 3.99 -5.26
N ASP A 199 -4.92 2.98 -5.19
CA ASP A 199 -3.54 3.07 -5.71
C ASP A 199 -3.52 2.48 -7.14
N LEU A 200 -3.37 3.30 -8.17
CA LEU A 200 -3.39 2.81 -9.56
C LEU A 200 -2.23 1.86 -9.88
N TYR A 201 -1.10 2.07 -9.26
CA TYR A 201 0.00 1.12 -9.33
C TYR A 201 0.66 0.95 -7.96
N ALA A 202 0.64 -0.26 -7.44
CA ALA A 202 1.34 -0.63 -6.21
C ALA A 202 2.27 -1.82 -6.41
N SER A 203 1.78 -2.93 -6.98
CA SER A 203 2.50 -4.20 -7.04
C SER A 203 2.21 -5.06 -8.27
N ARG A 204 1.53 -4.54 -9.27
CA ARG A 204 1.20 -5.28 -10.50
C ARG A 204 2.47 -5.80 -11.16
N GLU A 205 2.55 -7.10 -11.34
CA GLU A 205 3.67 -7.78 -11.97
C GLU A 205 3.51 -7.74 -13.49
N LEU A 206 4.56 -7.25 -14.16
CA LEU A 206 4.57 -7.18 -15.62
C LEU A 206 4.72 -8.58 -16.24
N LYS A 207 4.08 -8.75 -17.39
CA LYS A 207 4.13 -9.98 -18.18
C LYS A 207 4.74 -9.71 -19.56
N PRO A 208 5.22 -10.75 -20.27
CA PRO A 208 5.87 -10.55 -21.58
C PRO A 208 5.01 -9.80 -22.61
N GLY A 209 3.69 -9.95 -22.56
CA GLY A 209 2.74 -9.26 -23.46
C GLY A 209 2.54 -7.79 -23.17
N ASP A 210 3.11 -7.25 -22.10
CA ASP A 210 3.06 -5.81 -21.80
C ASP A 210 3.91 -4.95 -22.73
N ASN A 211 4.86 -5.58 -23.44
CA ASN A 211 5.69 -4.96 -24.48
C ASN A 211 6.44 -3.69 -24.01
N ILE A 212 6.94 -3.71 -22.77
CA ILE A 212 7.77 -2.62 -22.25
C ILE A 212 9.14 -2.70 -22.92
N LYS A 213 9.47 -1.70 -23.73
CA LYS A 213 10.67 -1.69 -24.58
C LYS A 213 11.96 -1.91 -23.78
N GLU A 214 12.08 -1.29 -22.64
CA GLU A 214 13.26 -1.35 -21.76
C GLU A 214 13.41 -2.73 -21.06
N LEU A 215 12.41 -3.59 -21.17
CA LEU A 215 12.40 -4.93 -20.60
C LEU A 215 12.49 -6.05 -21.63
N GLU A 216 12.61 -5.71 -22.91
CA GLU A 216 12.79 -6.71 -23.98
C GLU A 216 13.99 -7.61 -23.70
N GLY A 217 13.78 -8.93 -23.84
CA GLY A 217 14.82 -9.94 -23.59
C GLY A 217 15.09 -10.26 -22.12
N ARG A 218 14.40 -9.65 -21.16
CA ARG A 218 14.52 -9.98 -19.74
C ARG A 218 13.53 -11.07 -19.34
N SER A 219 14.02 -12.15 -18.77
CA SER A 219 13.19 -13.29 -18.35
C SER A 219 12.43 -13.04 -17.03
N SER A 220 12.94 -12.16 -16.18
CA SER A 220 12.35 -11.87 -14.86
C SER A 220 12.72 -10.43 -14.46
N PRO A 221 11.92 -9.44 -14.81
CA PRO A 221 12.15 -8.08 -14.37
C PRO A 221 12.02 -7.99 -12.84
N GLU A 222 12.75 -7.04 -12.24
CA GLU A 222 12.63 -6.74 -10.81
C GLU A 222 11.18 -6.43 -10.44
N LYS A 223 10.73 -6.95 -9.32
CA LYS A 223 9.43 -6.58 -8.76
C LYS A 223 9.41 -5.05 -8.55
N PHE A 224 8.32 -4.41 -8.93
CA PHE A 224 8.15 -2.96 -8.87
C PHE A 224 8.96 -2.13 -9.87
N ILE A 225 9.61 -2.73 -10.87
CA ILE A 225 10.44 -2.01 -11.85
C ILE A 225 9.65 -0.92 -12.60
N LEU A 226 8.34 -1.14 -12.81
CA LEU A 226 7.48 -0.17 -13.49
C LEU A 226 7.42 1.18 -12.76
N LYS A 227 7.49 1.21 -11.43
CA LYS A 227 7.53 2.46 -10.64
C LYS A 227 8.66 3.40 -11.09
N ARG A 228 9.77 2.82 -11.54
CA ARG A 228 10.97 3.55 -11.96
C ARG A 228 10.96 3.86 -13.44
N LEU A 229 10.32 3.00 -14.23
CA LEU A 229 10.23 3.19 -15.67
C LEU A 229 9.18 4.21 -16.08
N ILE A 230 8.04 4.31 -15.39
CA ILE A 230 6.97 5.26 -15.71
C ILE A 230 7.49 6.68 -15.97
N PRO A 231 8.39 7.27 -15.15
CA PRO A 231 8.87 8.63 -15.38
C PRO A 231 9.84 8.81 -16.53
N ILE A 232 10.36 7.73 -17.12
CA ILE A 232 11.47 7.81 -18.09
C ILE A 232 11.24 7.03 -19.38
N SER A 233 10.27 6.13 -19.41
CA SER A 233 9.94 5.27 -20.53
C SER A 233 8.53 5.54 -21.03
N GLU A 234 8.41 5.86 -22.32
CA GLU A 234 7.12 6.06 -22.99
C GLU A 234 6.26 4.79 -22.94
N SER A 235 6.85 3.61 -23.25
CA SER A 235 6.12 2.33 -23.23
C SER A 235 5.64 1.96 -21.84
N ALA A 236 6.38 2.30 -20.78
CA ALA A 236 5.97 2.10 -19.41
C ALA A 236 4.84 3.06 -18.98
N MET A 237 4.92 4.32 -19.40
CA MET A 237 3.85 5.30 -19.19
C MET A 237 2.58 4.88 -19.93
N ASP A 238 2.68 4.39 -21.16
CA ASP A 238 1.54 3.90 -21.94
C ASP A 238 0.89 2.67 -21.31
N ASN A 239 1.67 1.74 -20.78
CA ASN A 239 1.15 0.59 -20.03
C ASN A 239 0.40 1.04 -18.77
N TRP A 240 0.94 2.02 -18.03
CA TRP A 240 0.25 2.59 -16.86
C TRP A 240 -1.06 3.28 -17.28
N LYS A 241 -1.05 4.10 -18.36
CA LYS A 241 -2.24 4.77 -18.88
C LYS A 241 -3.30 3.77 -19.33
N GLU A 242 -2.92 2.69 -19.98
CA GLU A 242 -3.86 1.67 -20.44
C GLU A 242 -4.51 0.92 -19.29
N PHE A 243 -3.75 0.56 -18.23
CA PHE A 243 -4.33 0.01 -17.02
C PHE A 243 -5.33 0.98 -16.38
N ALA A 244 -4.94 2.24 -16.23
CA ALA A 244 -5.79 3.29 -15.68
C ALA A 244 -7.07 3.47 -16.53
N ARG A 245 -6.95 3.48 -17.86
CA ARG A 245 -8.08 3.60 -18.77
C ARG A 245 -9.05 2.44 -18.58
N ARG A 246 -8.57 1.20 -18.63
CA ARG A 246 -9.42 0.00 -18.48
C ARG A 246 -10.19 0.00 -17.16
N LEU A 247 -9.51 0.33 -16.06
CA LEU A 247 -10.16 0.37 -14.74
C LEU A 247 -11.14 1.54 -14.62
N LEU A 248 -10.69 2.76 -14.91
CA LEU A 248 -11.46 3.96 -14.61
C LEU A 248 -12.64 4.18 -15.55
N THR A 249 -12.60 3.66 -16.78
CA THR A 249 -13.74 3.71 -17.70
C THR A 249 -14.63 2.47 -17.59
N HIS A 250 -14.23 1.46 -16.82
CA HIS A 250 -15.10 0.34 -16.52
C HIS A 250 -16.36 0.82 -15.79
N ARG A 251 -17.53 0.41 -16.29
CA ARG A 251 -18.82 0.73 -15.67
C ARG A 251 -19.15 -0.35 -14.64
N ASN A 252 -19.05 0.02 -13.38
CA ASN A 252 -19.40 -0.85 -12.28
C ASN A 252 -20.91 -1.23 -12.37
N PRO A 253 -21.25 -2.52 -12.50
CA PRO A 253 -22.64 -2.94 -12.71
C PRO A 253 -23.55 -2.68 -11.50
N TYR A 254 -22.99 -2.50 -10.30
CA TYR A 254 -23.74 -2.27 -9.08
C TYR A 254 -24.02 -0.79 -8.82
N THR A 255 -23.12 0.11 -9.21
CA THR A 255 -23.34 1.58 -9.07
C THR A 255 -23.92 2.21 -10.33
N GLY A 256 -23.75 1.58 -11.49
CA GLY A 256 -24.13 2.09 -12.79
C GLY A 256 -23.27 3.26 -13.30
N LEU A 257 -22.16 3.58 -12.61
CA LEU A 257 -21.21 4.63 -12.98
C LEU A 257 -19.85 4.03 -13.35
N THR A 258 -19.07 4.77 -14.14
CA THR A 258 -17.64 4.45 -14.28
C THR A 258 -16.90 4.89 -13.02
N TYR A 259 -15.74 4.28 -12.73
CA TYR A 259 -14.94 4.71 -11.58
C TYR A 259 -14.49 6.17 -11.70
N ALA A 260 -14.22 6.64 -12.92
CA ALA A 260 -13.83 8.03 -13.17
C ALA A 260 -14.94 9.03 -12.80
N GLU A 261 -16.21 8.66 -13.02
CA GLU A 261 -17.37 9.50 -12.76
C GLU A 261 -17.89 9.39 -11.33
N ASP A 262 -17.58 8.30 -10.63
CA ASP A 262 -18.20 7.98 -9.35
C ASP A 262 -17.65 8.86 -8.21
N PRO A 263 -18.47 9.74 -7.61
CA PRO A 263 -18.03 10.63 -6.53
C PRO A 263 -17.67 9.91 -5.23
N ALA A 264 -17.95 8.62 -5.09
CA ALA A 264 -17.51 7.81 -3.96
C ALA A 264 -16.02 7.45 -4.06
N LEU A 265 -15.42 7.46 -5.26
CA LEU A 265 -13.97 7.48 -5.44
C LEU A 265 -13.47 8.91 -5.18
N TYR A 266 -12.93 9.17 -3.96
CA TYR A 266 -12.55 10.54 -3.63
C TYR A 266 -11.09 10.86 -3.93
N ALA A 267 -10.23 9.85 -3.93
CA ALA A 267 -8.79 10.03 -4.11
C ALA A 267 -8.17 8.87 -4.90
N LEU A 268 -7.15 9.20 -5.65
CA LEU A 268 -6.38 8.28 -6.45
C LEU A 268 -4.90 8.60 -6.30
N ASN A 269 -4.12 7.60 -5.87
CA ASN A 269 -2.67 7.65 -5.84
C ASN A 269 -2.11 7.11 -7.16
N LEU A 270 -1.25 7.87 -7.83
CA LEU A 270 -0.72 7.52 -9.14
C LEU A 270 0.15 6.26 -9.08
N VAL A 271 1.17 6.29 -8.22
CA VAL A 271 2.13 5.20 -8.03
C VAL A 271 2.54 5.14 -6.57
N ASN A 272 2.23 4.04 -5.90
CA ASN A 272 2.56 3.88 -4.49
C ASN A 272 4.07 3.88 -4.24
N GLU A 273 4.56 4.75 -3.34
CA GLU A 273 5.95 4.78 -2.84
C GLU A 273 7.01 4.84 -3.96
N ASN A 274 6.93 5.83 -4.83
CA ASN A 274 7.76 5.96 -6.02
C ASN A 274 8.73 7.15 -6.08
N PRO A 275 9.11 7.85 -4.99
CA PRO A 275 9.92 9.06 -5.12
C PRO A 275 11.33 8.73 -5.62
N LEU A 276 11.65 9.11 -6.87
CA LEU A 276 12.93 8.83 -7.52
C LEU A 276 14.12 9.35 -6.69
N VAL A 277 14.00 10.56 -6.14
CA VAL A 277 15.04 11.20 -5.33
C VAL A 277 15.36 10.47 -4.02
N ILE A 278 14.51 9.54 -3.61
CA ILE A 278 14.71 8.72 -2.39
C ILE A 278 15.20 7.32 -2.77
N THR A 279 14.66 6.76 -3.84
CA THR A 279 14.82 5.34 -4.18
C THR A 279 15.99 5.04 -5.12
N TRP A 280 16.57 6.06 -5.78
CA TRP A 280 17.57 5.88 -6.84
C TRP A 280 18.79 5.05 -6.46
N GLN A 281 19.23 5.09 -5.20
CA GLN A 281 20.39 4.35 -4.73
C GLN A 281 20.20 2.82 -4.71
N GLY A 282 18.94 2.36 -4.70
CA GLY A 282 18.58 0.94 -4.69
C GLY A 282 18.00 0.44 -6.01
N TRP A 283 18.23 1.11 -7.13
CA TRP A 283 17.71 0.67 -8.43
C TRP A 283 18.41 -0.55 -8.99
N ASP A 284 17.67 -1.32 -9.80
CA ASP A 284 18.25 -2.36 -10.65
C ASP A 284 19.40 -1.75 -11.50
N PRO A 285 20.64 -2.30 -11.40
CA PRO A 285 21.77 -1.80 -12.17
C PRO A 285 21.50 -1.67 -13.67
N ALA A 286 20.59 -2.46 -14.20
CA ALA A 286 20.24 -2.42 -15.61
C ALA A 286 19.39 -1.20 -16.02
N LEU A 287 18.83 -0.46 -15.07
CA LEU A 287 18.15 0.82 -15.34
C LEU A 287 19.10 2.01 -15.33
N ILE A 288 20.27 1.87 -14.69
CA ILE A 288 21.22 2.98 -14.52
C ILE A 288 21.62 3.61 -15.85
N PRO A 289 21.98 2.84 -16.92
CA PRO A 289 22.35 3.43 -18.19
C PRO A 289 21.25 4.29 -18.82
N LEU A 290 19.98 3.90 -18.68
CA LEU A 290 18.86 4.66 -19.20
C LEU A 290 18.75 6.03 -18.51
N PHE A 291 18.86 6.06 -17.18
CA PHE A 291 18.84 7.31 -16.43
C PHE A 291 20.08 8.17 -16.68
N GLU A 292 21.24 7.57 -16.88
CA GLU A 292 22.48 8.30 -17.23
C GLU A 292 22.38 8.96 -18.59
N GLU A 293 21.83 8.27 -19.59
CA GLU A 293 21.58 8.86 -20.92
C GLU A 293 20.68 10.08 -20.82
N ARG A 294 19.55 9.96 -20.12
CA ARG A 294 18.61 11.07 -19.91
C ARG A 294 19.20 12.20 -19.07
N TYR A 295 20.06 11.88 -18.12
CA TYR A 295 20.76 12.91 -17.34
C TYR A 295 21.75 13.70 -18.19
N VAL A 296 22.47 13.05 -19.11
CA VAL A 296 23.34 13.74 -20.04
C VAL A 296 22.54 14.65 -20.99
N GLU A 297 21.37 14.20 -21.46
CA GLU A 297 20.46 15.04 -22.24
C GLU A 297 20.03 16.28 -21.45
N TYR A 298 19.59 16.07 -20.22
CA TYR A 298 19.21 17.16 -19.31
C TYR A 298 20.34 18.17 -19.09
N LEU A 299 21.57 17.71 -18.88
CA LEU A 299 22.75 18.59 -18.73
C LEU A 299 23.01 19.40 -19.98
N LYS A 300 22.87 18.81 -21.19
CA LYS A 300 23.01 19.52 -22.47
C LYS A 300 21.95 20.61 -22.63
N GLU A 301 20.68 20.29 -22.33
CA GLU A 301 19.59 21.27 -22.40
C GLU A 301 19.82 22.46 -21.47
N LYS A 302 20.42 22.24 -20.31
CA LYS A 302 20.79 23.30 -19.34
C LYS A 302 22.09 24.02 -19.65
N GLY A 303 22.86 23.58 -20.64
CA GLY A 303 24.19 24.10 -20.93
C GLY A 303 25.24 23.79 -19.86
N LEU A 304 25.05 22.73 -19.12
CA LEU A 304 25.87 22.29 -17.97
C LEU A 304 26.59 20.96 -18.22
N ASP A 305 26.68 20.52 -19.47
CA ASP A 305 27.25 19.22 -19.85
C ASP A 305 28.79 19.23 -19.76
N THR A 306 29.31 18.87 -18.60
CA THR A 306 30.77 18.68 -18.36
C THR A 306 31.01 17.26 -17.79
N PRO A 307 32.27 16.75 -17.94
CA PRO A 307 32.62 15.44 -17.36
C PRO A 307 32.31 15.35 -15.84
N GLU A 308 32.59 16.44 -15.12
CA GLU A 308 32.36 16.52 -13.67
C GLU A 308 30.85 16.42 -13.33
N ASN A 309 30.02 17.15 -14.09
CA ASN A 309 28.56 17.12 -13.86
C ASN A 309 27.97 15.77 -14.25
N ARG A 310 28.42 15.14 -15.35
CA ARG A 310 27.98 13.78 -15.73
C ARG A 310 28.29 12.75 -14.66
N ALA A 311 29.46 12.86 -13.99
CA ALA A 311 29.88 11.96 -12.93
C ALA A 311 29.18 12.24 -11.58
N SER A 312 28.68 13.46 -11.38
CA SER A 312 28.09 13.89 -10.12
C SER A 312 26.72 13.24 -9.88
N ARG A 313 26.48 12.80 -8.65
CA ARG A 313 25.15 12.37 -8.15
C ARG A 313 24.65 13.33 -7.07
N GLY A 314 25.14 14.57 -7.09
CA GLY A 314 24.75 15.64 -6.16
C GLY A 314 23.53 16.44 -6.63
N GLY A 315 23.53 17.74 -6.33
CA GLY A 315 22.40 18.64 -6.53
C GLY A 315 21.75 18.59 -7.93
N LEU A 316 22.54 18.67 -9.00
CA LEU A 316 22.02 18.64 -10.37
C LEU A 316 21.36 17.30 -10.73
N PHE A 317 21.89 16.18 -10.24
CA PHE A 317 21.27 14.88 -10.46
C PHE A 317 19.94 14.73 -9.69
N ILE A 318 19.90 15.24 -8.48
CA ILE A 318 18.66 15.28 -7.68
C ILE A 318 17.61 16.20 -8.33
N GLU A 319 18.03 17.34 -8.87
CA GLU A 319 17.17 18.24 -9.63
C GLU A 319 16.61 17.54 -10.87
N PHE A 320 17.44 16.85 -11.65
CA PHE A 320 17.01 16.03 -12.78
C PHE A 320 15.97 14.97 -12.40
N LEU A 321 16.21 14.21 -11.32
CA LEU A 321 15.24 13.20 -10.86
C LEU A 321 13.91 13.83 -10.44
N ASN A 322 13.96 15.01 -9.83
CA ASN A 322 12.78 15.74 -9.43
C ASN A 322 12.00 16.27 -10.63
N ASP A 323 12.70 16.81 -11.65
CA ASP A 323 12.08 17.28 -12.90
C ASP A 323 11.41 16.12 -13.66
N LEU A 324 12.05 14.93 -13.70
CA LEU A 324 11.42 13.73 -14.26
C LEU A 324 10.13 13.36 -13.53
N GLN A 325 10.18 13.39 -12.20
CA GLN A 325 9.02 13.08 -11.36
C GLN A 325 7.86 14.04 -11.60
N ILE A 326 8.15 15.35 -11.67
CA ILE A 326 7.16 16.40 -11.96
C ILE A 326 6.51 16.17 -13.31
N ARG A 327 7.32 15.99 -14.38
CA ARG A 327 6.81 15.74 -15.74
C ARG A 327 5.89 14.51 -15.78
N SER A 328 6.29 13.44 -15.09
CA SER A 328 5.49 12.21 -14.99
C SER A 328 4.15 12.46 -14.30
N ILE A 329 4.16 13.15 -13.16
CA ILE A 329 2.94 13.50 -12.41
C ILE A 329 2.01 14.35 -13.27
N GLU A 330 2.52 15.37 -13.93
CA GLU A 330 1.73 16.26 -14.79
C GLU A 330 1.13 15.52 -15.98
N GLU A 331 1.88 14.63 -16.60
CA GLU A 331 1.40 13.81 -17.72
C GLU A 331 0.31 12.84 -17.27
N GLN A 332 0.52 12.11 -16.18
CA GLN A 332 -0.46 11.20 -15.61
C GLN A 332 -1.73 11.94 -15.18
N LYS A 333 -1.57 13.08 -14.50
CA LYS A 333 -2.69 13.90 -14.03
C LYS A 333 -3.49 14.47 -15.18
N ARG A 334 -2.85 14.99 -16.23
CA ARG A 334 -3.49 15.47 -17.45
C ARG A 334 -4.28 14.35 -18.13
N PHE A 335 -3.68 13.17 -18.30
CA PHE A 335 -4.37 12.01 -18.85
C PHE A 335 -5.63 11.66 -18.05
N LEU A 336 -5.54 11.58 -16.74
CA LEU A 336 -6.68 11.26 -15.88
C LEU A 336 -7.77 12.33 -15.92
N LYS A 337 -7.39 13.61 -15.84
CA LYS A 337 -8.37 14.72 -15.77
C LYS A 337 -8.93 15.09 -17.12
N ASP A 338 -8.09 15.19 -18.16
CA ASP A 338 -8.52 15.73 -19.45
C ASP A 338 -9.05 14.64 -20.39
N GLU A 339 -8.48 13.42 -20.36
CA GLU A 339 -8.96 12.34 -21.23
C GLU A 339 -10.03 11.48 -20.54
N LEU A 340 -9.78 11.01 -19.30
CA LEU A 340 -10.70 10.12 -18.61
C LEU A 340 -11.79 10.85 -17.80
N LYS A 341 -11.69 12.19 -17.68
CA LYS A 341 -12.62 13.03 -16.92
C LYS A 341 -12.76 12.63 -15.45
N LEU A 342 -11.65 12.17 -14.85
CA LEU A 342 -11.61 11.74 -13.45
C LEU A 342 -12.05 12.87 -12.51
N THR A 343 -13.06 12.59 -11.68
CA THR A 343 -13.57 13.53 -10.68
C THR A 343 -12.81 13.49 -9.36
N ALA A 344 -12.18 12.36 -9.02
CA ALA A 344 -11.42 12.16 -7.80
C ALA A 344 -10.17 13.06 -7.72
N LEU A 345 -9.73 13.37 -6.51
CA LEU A 345 -8.46 14.05 -6.24
C LEU A 345 -7.28 13.12 -6.53
N VAL A 346 -6.16 13.71 -6.93
CA VAL A 346 -4.94 12.96 -7.31
C VAL A 346 -3.81 13.26 -6.33
N THR A 347 -3.16 12.21 -5.83
CA THR A 347 -1.95 12.26 -5.01
C THR A 347 -0.87 11.33 -5.53
N ASP A 348 0.34 11.47 -5.01
CA ASP A 348 1.52 10.64 -5.30
C ASP A 348 2.59 10.85 -4.23
N LEU A 349 3.78 10.23 -4.38
CA LEU A 349 4.96 10.48 -3.54
C LEU A 349 4.75 10.23 -2.05
N ASN A 350 3.97 9.22 -1.72
CA ASN A 350 3.48 8.96 -0.37
C ASN A 350 4.43 8.17 0.55
N MET A 351 5.69 7.93 0.13
CA MET A 351 6.64 7.09 0.88
C MET A 351 7.12 7.73 2.19
N THR A 352 7.31 9.05 2.21
CA THR A 352 7.93 9.76 3.33
C THR A 352 7.66 11.26 3.26
N SER A 353 7.85 11.95 4.38
CA SER A 353 7.68 13.41 4.52
C SER A 353 8.96 14.22 4.29
N LYS A 354 9.92 13.73 3.51
CA LYS A 354 11.17 14.46 3.24
C LYS A 354 10.92 15.76 2.47
N PHE A 355 11.61 16.82 2.88
CA PHE A 355 11.52 18.16 2.31
C PHE A 355 11.83 18.21 0.81
N THR A 356 12.74 17.34 0.32
CA THR A 356 13.12 17.23 -1.09
C THR A 356 11.97 16.85 -2.03
N LEU A 357 10.83 16.39 -1.50
CA LEU A 357 9.65 16.04 -2.30
C LEU A 357 8.67 17.21 -2.49
N ASN A 358 8.87 18.33 -1.79
CA ASN A 358 7.86 19.38 -1.74
C ASN A 358 7.60 20.02 -3.10
N SER A 359 8.65 20.26 -3.91
CA SER A 359 8.50 20.83 -5.25
C SER A 359 7.65 19.95 -6.19
N ALA A 360 7.80 18.63 -6.14
CA ALA A 360 6.96 17.74 -6.92
C ALA A 360 5.53 17.63 -6.35
N ARG A 361 5.36 17.70 -5.03
CA ARG A 361 4.06 17.65 -4.36
C ARG A 361 3.17 18.85 -4.63
N GLU A 362 3.74 19.99 -5.01
CA GLU A 362 2.96 21.18 -5.42
C GLU A 362 2.10 20.94 -6.66
N HIS A 363 2.41 19.92 -7.46
CA HIS A 363 1.65 19.50 -8.64
C HIS A 363 0.49 18.56 -8.31
N LEU A 364 0.33 18.13 -7.05
CA LEU A 364 -0.71 17.23 -6.57
C LEU A 364 -1.91 17.99 -6.00
N ASP A 365 -3.05 17.34 -5.88
CA ASP A 365 -4.25 17.96 -5.30
C ASP A 365 -4.17 18.00 -3.76
N PHE A 366 -3.45 17.04 -3.15
CA PHE A 366 -3.16 16.99 -1.71
C PHE A 366 -1.91 16.14 -1.46
N VAL A 367 -1.37 16.24 -0.25
CA VAL A 367 -0.19 15.48 0.17
C VAL A 367 -0.62 14.25 0.97
N ASP A 368 -0.07 13.10 0.59
CA ASP A 368 -0.18 11.84 1.32
C ASP A 368 1.20 11.41 1.84
N ASN A 369 1.25 10.78 3.03
CA ASN A 369 2.47 10.28 3.62
C ASN A 369 2.24 8.95 4.33
N HIS A 370 3.14 7.98 4.10
CA HIS A 370 3.21 6.78 4.90
C HIS A 370 4.10 7.01 6.12
N GLN A 371 3.59 6.64 7.29
CA GLN A 371 4.31 6.71 8.55
C GLN A 371 4.05 5.45 9.36
N TYR A 372 5.10 4.88 9.93
CA TYR A 372 5.03 3.75 10.84
C TYR A 372 5.67 4.18 12.16
N TRP A 373 4.92 4.10 13.27
CA TRP A 373 5.47 4.37 14.61
C TRP A 373 6.40 3.25 15.02
N ASP A 374 5.96 1.97 14.82
CA ASP A 374 6.78 0.78 14.89
C ASP A 374 6.57 -0.02 13.60
N HIS A 375 7.66 -0.33 12.91
CA HIS A 375 7.55 -1.17 11.72
C HIS A 375 7.19 -2.60 12.15
N PRO A 376 6.25 -3.29 11.46
CA PRO A 376 5.90 -4.66 11.78
C PRO A 376 7.14 -5.56 11.76
N MET A 377 7.33 -6.34 12.81
CA MET A 377 8.34 -7.39 12.83
C MET A 377 7.73 -8.69 12.32
N PHE A 378 8.33 -9.27 11.30
CA PHE A 378 7.89 -10.53 10.72
C PHE A 378 8.77 -11.66 11.24
N PRO A 379 8.20 -12.68 11.93
CA PRO A 379 9.01 -13.67 12.62
C PRO A 379 9.76 -14.62 11.70
N VAL A 380 9.35 -14.80 10.45
CA VAL A 380 9.97 -15.77 9.53
C VAL A 380 10.51 -15.07 8.28
N ALA A 381 9.67 -14.42 7.54
CA ALA A 381 10.06 -13.64 6.38
C ALA A 381 9.15 -12.42 6.26
N ALA A 382 9.63 -11.36 5.60
CA ALA A 382 8.83 -10.15 5.42
C ALA A 382 7.46 -10.50 4.80
N TRP A 383 6.39 -9.98 5.42
CA TRP A 383 4.99 -10.16 4.99
C TRP A 383 4.45 -11.59 5.13
N GLN A 384 5.11 -12.45 5.90
CA GLN A 384 4.58 -13.74 6.37
C GLN A 384 4.21 -13.64 7.85
N MET A 385 2.94 -13.78 8.15
CA MET A 385 2.41 -13.81 9.51
C MET A 385 2.01 -15.23 9.90
#